data_4dd5322840f052f939cca746fbe5d6a5
#
_entry.id   4dd5322840f052f939cca746fbe5d6a5
#
_cell.length_a   1.000
_cell.length_b   1.000
_cell.length_c   1.000
_cell.angle_alpha   90.00
_cell.angle_beta   90.00
_cell.angle_gamma   90.00
#
_symmetry.space_group_name_H-M   'P 1'
#
loop_
_entity.id
_entity.type
_entity.pdbx_description
1 polymer ?
#
loop_
_entity_poly.entity_id
_entity_poly.type
_entity_poly.pdbx_seq_one_letter_code
_entity_poly.pdbx_strand_id
1 'polypeptide(L)'
;MAKFFTTKDPLDKIIAETMPEHRILKTEHILTGWTNIVIEVTTDKGAYFFRFPRNPFWSKMIIKDAAVCNYVDGKTSYYTPQMRLCYDSKKRPFSVHKKIEGYTLGDRIYHLSHTALAGVAYDVAKFIKELSSVDLKDAPKEVKYPLSQFLHELDYKHYDKHIDADHEYIKLKEEAKLVHGDLNLGNILLDKNDKVIGVIDFCFAGTGNPNMDVARMISRPAPKEFEKEFLSYFNDKAEIERMKKAWKHIDNGYAEHIRAKFPEINLNQL
;
A
#
# COMPACT_ATOMS: atom_id res chain seq x y z
N MET A 1 6.40 -11.32 25.48
CA MET A 1 5.28 -10.34 25.29
C MET A 1 4.92 -10.28 23.82
N ALA A 2 3.62 -10.22 23.49
CA ALA A 2 3.18 -10.09 22.11
C ALA A 2 3.74 -8.82 21.48
N LYS A 3 4.33 -8.94 20.27
CA LYS A 3 4.91 -7.83 19.50
C LYS A 3 3.91 -7.16 18.54
N PHE A 4 2.62 -7.42 18.71
CA PHE A 4 1.54 -6.99 17.82
C PHE A 4 0.28 -6.62 18.62
N PHE A 5 -0.72 -6.06 17.95
CA PHE A 5 -1.97 -5.58 18.55
C PHE A 5 -3.14 -6.51 18.22
N THR A 6 -4.14 -6.50 19.09
CA THR A 6 -5.42 -7.17 18.92
C THR A 6 -6.55 -6.19 19.23
N THR A 7 -7.78 -6.53 18.86
CA THR A 7 -8.98 -5.74 19.19
C THR A 7 -9.27 -5.66 20.69
N LYS A 8 -8.58 -6.50 21.51
CA LYS A 8 -8.69 -6.48 23.00
C LYS A 8 -7.70 -5.50 23.64
N ASP A 9 -6.76 -4.93 22.89
CA ASP A 9 -5.85 -3.90 23.40
C ASP A 9 -6.61 -2.58 23.65
N PRO A 10 -6.20 -1.76 24.63
CA PRO A 10 -6.84 -0.47 24.90
C PRO A 10 -6.42 0.59 23.88
N LEU A 11 -6.84 0.42 22.61
CA LEU A 11 -6.39 1.24 21.49
C LEU A 11 -6.78 2.71 21.66
N ASP A 12 -7.97 3.00 22.19
CA ASP A 12 -8.42 4.38 22.46
C ASP A 12 -7.50 5.10 23.45
N LYS A 13 -7.03 4.38 24.49
CA LYS A 13 -6.06 4.92 25.45
C LYS A 13 -4.73 5.24 24.75
N ILE A 14 -4.24 4.33 23.90
CA ILE A 14 -2.98 4.54 23.17
C ILE A 14 -3.11 5.76 22.22
N ILE A 15 -4.26 5.90 21.57
CA ILE A 15 -4.56 7.05 20.69
C ILE A 15 -4.52 8.35 21.49
N ALA A 16 -5.22 8.41 22.63
CA ALA A 16 -5.25 9.60 23.48
C ALA A 16 -3.86 9.99 24.01
N GLU A 17 -3.07 9.00 24.47
CA GLU A 17 -1.69 9.20 24.93
C GLU A 17 -0.74 9.66 23.80
N THR A 18 -1.04 9.29 22.56
CA THR A 18 -0.22 9.64 21.39
C THR A 18 -0.49 11.07 20.89
N MET A 19 -1.68 11.60 21.14
CA MET A 19 -2.14 12.92 20.66
C MET A 19 -2.71 13.78 21.81
N PRO A 20 -1.94 14.06 22.88
CA PRO A 20 -2.44 14.77 24.08
C PRO A 20 -2.92 16.20 23.76
N GLU A 21 -2.37 16.82 22.71
CA GLU A 21 -2.71 18.18 22.29
C GLU A 21 -3.94 18.25 21.35
N HIS A 22 -4.64 17.12 21.12
CA HIS A 22 -5.80 17.03 20.26
C HIS A 22 -7.04 16.64 21.05
N ARG A 23 -8.13 17.34 20.82
CA ARG A 23 -9.44 16.91 21.31
C ARG A 23 -10.02 15.90 20.31
N ILE A 24 -10.09 14.63 20.73
CA ILE A 24 -10.69 13.57 19.94
C ILE A 24 -12.20 13.79 19.89
N LEU A 25 -12.77 13.86 18.69
CA LEU A 25 -14.18 14.06 18.44
C LEU A 25 -14.89 12.76 18.07
N LYS A 26 -14.19 11.88 17.31
CA LYS A 26 -14.75 10.61 16.83
C LYS A 26 -13.60 9.61 16.56
N THR A 27 -13.88 8.33 16.77
CA THR A 27 -13.04 7.21 16.34
C THR A 27 -13.87 6.23 15.52
N GLU A 28 -13.34 5.75 14.40
CA GLU A 28 -14.00 4.77 13.53
C GLU A 28 -13.02 3.66 13.14
N HIS A 29 -13.43 2.41 13.34
CA HIS A 29 -12.65 1.26 12.90
C HIS A 29 -12.86 1.00 11.41
N ILE A 30 -11.77 0.97 10.65
CA ILE A 30 -11.78 0.59 9.24
C ILE A 30 -11.58 -0.93 9.15
N LEU A 31 -12.62 -1.65 8.75
CA LEU A 31 -12.66 -3.11 8.80
C LEU A 31 -11.99 -3.81 7.61
N THR A 32 -11.57 -3.06 6.59
CA THR A 32 -10.90 -3.61 5.39
C THR A 32 -9.42 -3.92 5.59
N GLY A 33 -8.80 -3.42 6.67
CA GLY A 33 -7.36 -3.60 6.93
C GLY A 33 -7.01 -4.98 7.47
N TRP A 34 -6.46 -5.88 6.63
CA TRP A 34 -6.04 -7.22 7.07
C TRP A 34 -4.63 -7.25 7.70
N THR A 35 -3.76 -6.35 7.32
CA THR A 35 -2.39 -6.23 7.87
C THR A 35 -2.36 -5.52 9.21
N ASN A 36 -3.23 -4.54 9.38
CA ASN A 36 -3.30 -3.67 10.53
C ASN A 36 -4.75 -3.53 11.02
N ILE A 37 -4.92 -3.28 12.31
CA ILE A 37 -6.15 -2.66 12.82
C ILE A 37 -6.00 -1.18 12.48
N VAL A 38 -6.92 -0.65 11.68
CA VAL A 38 -6.90 0.75 11.25
C VAL A 38 -8.03 1.49 11.94
N ILE A 39 -7.70 2.63 12.55
CA ILE A 39 -8.67 3.50 13.23
C ILE A 39 -8.53 4.90 12.64
N GLU A 40 -9.61 5.41 12.08
CA GLU A 40 -9.73 6.81 11.72
C GLU A 40 -10.12 7.61 12.97
N VAL A 41 -9.33 8.65 13.28
CA VAL A 41 -9.52 9.52 14.43
C VAL A 41 -9.77 10.94 13.96
N THR A 42 -10.99 11.43 14.13
CA THR A 42 -11.33 12.82 13.88
C THR A 42 -11.06 13.65 15.13
N THR A 43 -10.33 14.74 14.96
CA THR A 43 -9.97 15.68 16.03
C THR A 43 -10.35 17.10 15.67
N ASP A 44 -10.20 18.04 16.63
CA ASP A 44 -10.34 19.47 16.38
C ASP A 44 -9.29 20.07 15.43
N LYS A 45 -8.23 19.30 15.09
CA LYS A 45 -7.13 19.70 14.19
C LYS A 45 -7.10 18.89 12.88
N GLY A 46 -8.12 18.08 12.61
CA GLY A 46 -8.25 17.25 11.41
C GLY A 46 -8.40 15.78 11.69
N ALA A 47 -8.40 14.98 10.63
CA ALA A 47 -8.53 13.53 10.71
C ALA A 47 -7.16 12.84 10.55
N TYR A 48 -6.99 11.71 11.24
CA TYR A 48 -5.76 10.94 11.28
C TYR A 48 -6.07 9.45 11.19
N PHE A 49 -5.17 8.68 10.57
CA PHE A 49 -5.21 7.23 10.62
C PHE A 49 -4.17 6.70 11.59
N PHE A 50 -4.61 5.82 12.49
CA PHE A 50 -3.77 4.99 13.33
C PHE A 50 -3.76 3.58 12.76
N ARG A 51 -2.56 3.00 12.55
CA ARG A 51 -2.39 1.65 12.00
C ARG A 51 -1.62 0.80 13.00
N PHE A 52 -2.31 -0.20 13.57
CA PHE A 52 -1.78 -1.11 14.60
C PHE A 52 -1.55 -2.51 14.00
N PRO A 53 -0.30 -2.98 13.87
CA PRO A 53 0.00 -4.26 13.25
C PRO A 53 -0.66 -5.45 13.95
N ARG A 54 -1.25 -6.37 13.17
CA ARG A 54 -1.96 -7.55 13.69
C ARG A 54 -1.05 -8.73 14.05
N ASN A 55 0.23 -8.70 13.67
CA ASN A 55 1.18 -9.78 13.97
C ASN A 55 2.64 -9.28 13.89
N PRO A 56 3.64 -10.11 14.29
CA PRO A 56 5.04 -9.70 14.32
C PRO A 56 5.63 -9.33 12.95
N PHE A 57 5.18 -9.95 11.88
CA PHE A 57 5.64 -9.62 10.53
C PHE A 57 5.18 -8.22 10.14
N TRP A 58 3.89 -7.92 10.31
CA TRP A 58 3.35 -6.59 10.02
C TRP A 58 3.90 -5.52 10.96
N SER A 59 4.33 -5.89 12.19
CA SER A 59 5.09 -4.98 13.06
C SER A 59 6.45 -4.57 12.48
N LYS A 60 7.12 -5.46 11.74
CA LYS A 60 8.33 -5.15 10.98
C LYS A 60 7.99 -4.29 9.76
N MET A 61 6.90 -4.63 9.08
CA MET A 61 6.51 -3.96 7.83
C MET A 61 6.00 -2.53 8.07
N ILE A 62 5.37 -2.22 9.20
CA ILE A 62 4.93 -0.85 9.48
C ILE A 62 6.11 0.11 9.69
N ILE A 63 7.24 -0.39 10.18
CA ILE A 63 8.50 0.38 10.28
C ILE A 63 9.03 0.69 8.88
N LYS A 64 9.01 -0.31 8.00
CA LYS A 64 9.39 -0.17 6.59
C LYS A 64 8.48 0.81 5.86
N ASP A 65 7.16 0.67 6.00
CA ASP A 65 6.16 1.54 5.39
C ASP A 65 6.40 3.02 5.76
N ALA A 66 6.59 3.29 7.07
CA ALA A 66 6.91 4.64 7.53
C ALA A 66 8.24 5.18 6.95
N ALA A 67 9.27 4.33 6.87
CA ALA A 67 10.56 4.73 6.30
C ALA A 67 10.43 5.05 4.81
N VAL A 68 9.69 4.25 4.03
CA VAL A 68 9.49 4.47 2.60
C VAL A 68 8.64 5.71 2.35
N CYS A 69 7.49 5.85 3.01
CA CYS A 69 6.63 7.02 2.86
C CYS A 69 7.40 8.33 3.12
N ASN A 70 8.13 8.39 4.24
CA ASN A 70 8.90 9.59 4.59
C ASN A 70 10.09 9.83 3.65
N TYR A 71 10.66 8.78 3.06
CA TYR A 71 11.74 8.92 2.08
C TYR A 71 11.24 9.42 0.73
N VAL A 72 10.06 8.98 0.31
CA VAL A 72 9.45 9.34 -1.00
C VAL A 72 8.80 10.71 -0.95
N ASP A 73 8.42 11.20 0.24
CA ASP A 73 7.77 12.50 0.41
C ASP A 73 8.58 13.63 -0.25
N GLY A 74 7.92 14.40 -1.11
CA GLY A 74 8.52 15.46 -1.90
C GLY A 74 9.45 15.01 -3.05
N LYS A 75 9.62 13.69 -3.30
CA LYS A 75 10.42 13.16 -4.42
C LYS A 75 9.58 12.75 -5.64
N THR A 76 8.27 12.78 -5.50
CA THR A 76 7.32 12.62 -6.60
C THR A 76 6.38 13.82 -6.64
N SER A 77 5.64 13.99 -7.74
CA SER A 77 4.65 15.07 -7.90
C SER A 77 3.36 14.84 -7.09
N TYR A 78 3.27 13.72 -6.36
CA TYR A 78 2.07 13.28 -5.68
C TYR A 78 2.30 13.17 -4.19
N TYR A 79 1.28 13.47 -3.36
CA TYR A 79 1.37 13.32 -1.92
C TYR A 79 1.57 11.86 -1.52
N THR A 80 2.44 11.66 -0.57
CA THR A 80 2.57 10.41 0.19
C THR A 80 2.28 10.69 1.66
N PRO A 81 1.71 9.72 2.42
CA PRO A 81 1.46 9.96 3.83
C PRO A 81 2.76 10.24 4.60
N GLN A 82 2.87 11.38 5.27
CA GLN A 82 3.95 11.60 6.23
C GLN A 82 3.67 10.77 7.48
N MET A 83 4.37 9.65 7.64
CA MET A 83 4.11 8.72 8.71
C MET A 83 4.98 8.98 9.92
N ARG A 84 4.34 9.19 11.07
CA ARG A 84 4.99 9.15 12.38
C ARG A 84 4.95 7.73 12.92
N LEU A 85 6.12 7.10 13.05
CA LEU A 85 6.28 5.83 13.74
C LEU A 85 6.24 6.07 15.25
N CYS A 86 5.36 5.38 15.94
CA CYS A 86 5.16 5.46 17.37
C CYS A 86 5.34 4.09 18.03
N TYR A 87 5.51 4.10 19.36
CA TYR A 87 5.63 2.89 20.17
C TYR A 87 4.75 3.01 21.42
N ASP A 88 4.01 1.96 21.74
CA ASP A 88 3.27 1.90 22.98
C ASP A 88 4.19 1.61 24.19
N SER A 89 3.61 1.57 25.38
CA SER A 89 4.33 1.27 26.63
C SER A 89 5.00 -0.12 26.63
N LYS A 90 4.56 -1.05 25.78
CA LYS A 90 5.14 -2.39 25.60
C LYS A 90 6.17 -2.44 24.46
N LYS A 91 6.57 -1.30 23.92
CA LYS A 91 7.49 -1.16 22.77
C LYS A 91 6.98 -1.80 21.47
N ARG A 92 5.66 -1.87 21.28
CA ARG A 92 5.05 -2.34 20.03
C ARG A 92 4.94 -1.16 19.06
N PRO A 93 5.44 -1.29 17.80
CA PRO A 93 5.36 -0.22 16.81
C PRO A 93 3.93 -0.07 16.26
N PHE A 94 3.54 1.16 15.99
CA PHE A 94 2.36 1.53 15.23
C PHE A 94 2.61 2.84 14.48
N SER A 95 1.84 3.16 13.47
CA SER A 95 2.01 4.41 12.72
C SER A 95 0.79 5.31 12.82
N VAL A 96 1.07 6.60 12.70
CA VAL A 96 0.05 7.67 12.64
C VAL A 96 0.38 8.58 11.47
N HIS A 97 -0.62 8.91 10.68
CA HIS A 97 -0.50 9.94 9.65
C HIS A 97 -1.80 10.74 9.49
N LYS A 98 -1.68 11.96 9.04
CA LYS A 98 -2.85 12.78 8.71
C LYS A 98 -3.59 12.17 7.52
N LYS A 99 -4.92 12.16 7.57
CA LYS A 99 -5.74 11.75 6.45
C LYS A 99 -5.51 12.68 5.26
N ILE A 100 -5.28 12.11 4.10
CA ILE A 100 -5.30 12.85 2.83
C ILE A 100 -6.75 12.87 2.37
N GLU A 101 -7.32 14.04 2.26
CA GLU A 101 -8.72 14.19 1.83
C GLU A 101 -8.85 13.91 0.34
N GLY A 102 -9.72 12.98 -0.01
CA GLY A 102 -9.93 12.55 -1.40
C GLY A 102 -10.76 11.29 -1.49
N TYR A 103 -10.90 10.79 -2.70
CA TYR A 103 -11.59 9.54 -3.02
C TYR A 103 -10.56 8.55 -3.57
N THR A 104 -10.75 7.26 -3.33
CA THR A 104 -9.91 6.28 -4.02
C THR A 104 -10.29 6.23 -5.50
N LEU A 105 -9.30 5.95 -6.35
CA LEU A 105 -9.58 5.72 -7.77
C LEU A 105 -10.55 4.53 -7.95
N GLY A 106 -10.45 3.51 -7.07
CA GLY A 106 -11.34 2.36 -7.07
C GLY A 106 -12.81 2.73 -6.92
N ASP A 107 -13.11 3.70 -6.05
CA ASP A 107 -14.49 4.18 -5.81
C ASP A 107 -15.04 4.98 -7.00
N ARG A 108 -14.19 5.58 -7.81
CA ARG A 108 -14.57 6.57 -8.82
C ARG A 108 -14.38 6.13 -10.25
N ILE A 109 -13.50 5.17 -10.54
CA ILE A 109 -13.00 4.87 -11.90
C ILE A 109 -14.11 4.60 -12.92
N TYR A 110 -15.20 3.96 -12.51
CA TYR A 110 -16.35 3.65 -13.39
C TYR A 110 -17.31 4.82 -13.61
N HIS A 111 -17.08 5.94 -12.91
CA HIS A 111 -17.89 7.18 -12.99
C HIS A 111 -17.13 8.33 -13.64
N LEU A 112 -15.86 8.13 -13.97
CA LEU A 112 -15.02 9.14 -14.60
C LEU A 112 -15.39 9.35 -16.07
N SER A 113 -15.32 10.59 -16.53
CA SER A 113 -15.42 10.90 -17.98
C SER A 113 -14.21 10.34 -18.73
N HIS A 114 -14.34 10.20 -20.04
CA HIS A 114 -13.25 9.72 -20.92
C HIS A 114 -11.97 10.59 -20.76
N THR A 115 -12.14 11.89 -20.70
CA THR A 115 -11.03 12.85 -20.48
C THR A 115 -10.39 12.67 -19.11
N ALA A 116 -11.19 12.48 -18.06
CA ALA A 116 -10.68 12.25 -16.71
C ALA A 116 -9.93 10.90 -16.63
N LEU A 117 -10.44 9.83 -17.26
CA LEU A 117 -9.77 8.53 -17.33
C LEU A 117 -8.39 8.63 -18.00
N ALA A 118 -8.28 9.37 -19.12
CA ALA A 118 -7.00 9.59 -19.79
C ALA A 118 -6.03 10.39 -18.91
N GLY A 119 -6.51 11.43 -18.22
CA GLY A 119 -5.71 12.21 -17.28
C GLY A 119 -5.18 11.38 -16.11
N VAL A 120 -6.05 10.56 -15.50
CA VAL A 120 -5.66 9.66 -14.41
C VAL A 120 -4.66 8.60 -14.88
N ALA A 121 -4.87 8.02 -16.07
CA ALA A 121 -3.94 7.05 -16.66
C ALA A 121 -2.54 7.66 -16.86
N TYR A 122 -2.47 8.89 -17.35
CA TYR A 122 -1.22 9.64 -17.48
C TYR A 122 -0.56 9.89 -16.11
N ASP A 123 -1.32 10.38 -15.13
CA ASP A 123 -0.81 10.70 -13.80
C ASP A 123 -0.24 9.46 -13.09
N VAL A 124 -0.94 8.32 -13.15
CA VAL A 124 -0.46 7.06 -12.58
C VAL A 124 0.81 6.57 -13.28
N ALA A 125 0.86 6.64 -14.62
CA ALA A 125 2.06 6.29 -15.38
C ALA A 125 3.24 7.23 -15.04
N LYS A 126 2.99 8.51 -14.87
CA LYS A 126 3.97 9.51 -14.42
C LYS A 126 4.49 9.18 -13.02
N PHE A 127 3.59 8.86 -12.07
CA PHE A 127 3.99 8.45 -10.72
C PHE A 127 4.95 7.26 -10.74
N ILE A 128 4.66 6.19 -11.50
CA ILE A 128 5.55 5.00 -11.61
C ILE A 128 6.93 5.42 -12.13
N LYS A 129 7.00 6.28 -13.13
CA LYS A 129 8.26 6.76 -13.69
C LYS A 129 9.04 7.63 -12.70
N GLU A 130 8.37 8.52 -11.99
CA GLU A 130 9.00 9.35 -10.95
C GLU A 130 9.52 8.49 -9.81
N LEU A 131 8.69 7.57 -9.28
CA LEU A 131 9.08 6.68 -8.20
C LEU A 131 10.30 5.83 -8.58
N SER A 132 10.30 5.25 -9.77
CA SER A 132 11.42 4.44 -10.27
C SER A 132 12.69 5.23 -10.56
N SER A 133 12.60 6.56 -10.61
CA SER A 133 13.72 7.49 -10.83
C SER A 133 14.26 8.07 -9.52
N VAL A 134 13.68 7.74 -8.37
CA VAL A 134 14.16 8.20 -7.07
C VAL A 134 15.57 7.67 -6.83
N ASP A 135 16.51 8.58 -6.52
CA ASP A 135 17.87 8.18 -6.16
C ASP A 135 17.87 7.41 -4.83
N LEU A 136 18.45 6.23 -4.85
CA LEU A 136 18.52 5.34 -3.68
C LEU A 136 19.88 5.34 -2.99
N LYS A 137 20.83 6.20 -3.43
CA LYS A 137 22.20 6.21 -2.89
C LYS A 137 22.20 6.30 -1.36
N ASP A 138 21.51 7.30 -0.82
CA ASP A 138 21.46 7.58 0.63
C ASP A 138 20.15 7.08 1.28
N ALA A 139 19.41 6.21 0.57
CA ALA A 139 18.18 5.67 1.10
C ALA A 139 18.44 4.71 2.28
N PRO A 140 17.60 4.71 3.33
CA PRO A 140 17.68 3.75 4.42
C PRO A 140 17.49 2.32 3.90
N LYS A 141 17.97 1.34 4.68
CA LYS A 141 17.91 -0.08 4.31
C LYS A 141 16.47 -0.57 4.11
N GLU A 142 15.52 0.01 4.82
CA GLU A 142 14.09 -0.30 4.72
C GLU A 142 13.54 0.05 3.33
N VAL A 143 14.04 1.12 2.71
CA VAL A 143 13.68 1.54 1.34
C VAL A 143 14.33 0.64 0.31
N LYS A 144 15.56 0.19 0.58
CA LYS A 144 16.33 -0.70 -0.31
C LYS A 144 15.95 -2.18 -0.18
N TYR A 145 14.91 -2.48 0.59
CA TYR A 145 14.46 -3.85 0.80
C TYR A 145 13.86 -4.44 -0.49
N PRO A 146 14.41 -5.54 -1.04
CA PRO A 146 13.93 -6.06 -2.32
C PRO A 146 12.47 -6.53 -2.25
N LEU A 147 11.67 -6.16 -3.26
CA LEU A 147 10.28 -6.62 -3.36
C LEU A 147 10.20 -8.15 -3.47
N SER A 148 11.11 -8.78 -4.21
CA SER A 148 11.19 -10.24 -4.32
C SER A 148 11.41 -10.91 -2.96
N GLN A 149 12.31 -10.37 -2.14
CA GLN A 149 12.54 -10.85 -0.78
C GLN A 149 11.30 -10.64 0.11
N PHE A 150 10.63 -9.49 -0.01
CA PHE A 150 9.40 -9.23 0.72
C PHE A 150 8.31 -10.25 0.38
N LEU A 151 8.07 -10.49 -0.90
CA LEU A 151 7.09 -11.46 -1.37
C LEU A 151 7.43 -12.89 -0.91
N HIS A 152 8.70 -13.26 -0.98
CA HIS A 152 9.16 -14.56 -0.46
C HIS A 152 8.96 -14.71 1.05
N GLU A 153 9.29 -13.69 1.86
CA GLU A 153 9.07 -13.72 3.30
C GLU A 153 7.59 -13.75 3.66
N LEU A 154 6.76 -13.04 2.90
CA LEU A 154 5.33 -13.02 3.08
C LEU A 154 4.72 -14.41 2.86
N ASP A 155 5.05 -15.06 1.75
CA ASP A 155 4.54 -16.38 1.41
C ASP A 155 5.04 -17.47 2.35
N TYR A 156 6.34 -17.50 2.62
CA TYR A 156 6.97 -18.56 3.41
C TYR A 156 6.66 -18.49 4.90
N LYS A 157 6.64 -17.27 5.47
CA LYS A 157 6.51 -17.08 6.93
C LYS A 157 5.07 -16.88 7.38
N HIS A 158 4.19 -16.49 6.48
CA HIS A 158 2.82 -16.12 6.83
C HIS A 158 1.78 -17.13 6.42
N TYR A 159 1.99 -17.77 5.27
CA TYR A 159 0.96 -18.58 4.66
C TYR A 159 1.19 -20.08 4.81
N ASP A 160 2.29 -20.52 5.46
CA ASP A 160 2.69 -21.94 5.56
C ASP A 160 2.61 -22.67 4.19
N LYS A 161 2.62 -21.93 3.09
CA LYS A 161 2.63 -22.49 1.75
C LYS A 161 4.06 -22.75 1.35
N HIS A 162 4.37 -23.99 1.03
CA HIS A 162 5.54 -24.33 0.24
C HIS A 162 5.32 -23.73 -1.15
N ILE A 163 5.92 -22.56 -1.38
CA ILE A 163 6.01 -22.02 -2.72
C ILE A 163 6.98 -22.89 -3.45
N ASP A 164 6.52 -23.61 -4.48
CA ASP A 164 7.40 -24.26 -5.43
C ASP A 164 8.39 -23.20 -5.94
N ALA A 165 9.67 -23.57 -6.02
CA ALA A 165 10.75 -22.67 -6.47
C ALA A 165 10.55 -22.11 -7.90
N ASP A 166 9.45 -22.50 -8.54
CA ASP A 166 9.02 -22.11 -9.89
C ASP A 166 8.10 -20.89 -9.95
N HIS A 167 7.79 -20.25 -8.81
CA HIS A 167 7.00 -19.03 -8.87
C HIS A 167 7.69 -17.94 -9.70
N GLU A 168 6.99 -17.44 -10.71
CA GLU A 168 7.56 -16.52 -11.69
C GLU A 168 8.11 -15.23 -11.06
N TYR A 169 7.56 -14.75 -9.92
CA TYR A 169 8.05 -13.54 -9.26
C TYR A 169 9.42 -13.72 -8.58
N ILE A 170 9.79 -14.97 -8.17
CA ILE A 170 11.11 -15.26 -7.62
C ILE A 170 12.18 -15.16 -8.73
N LYS A 171 11.78 -15.40 -9.99
CA LYS A 171 12.63 -15.30 -11.18
C LYS A 171 12.68 -13.89 -11.77
N LEU A 172 11.98 -12.90 -11.16
CA LEU A 172 11.99 -11.52 -11.63
C LEU A 172 13.41 -10.95 -11.53
N LYS A 173 13.89 -10.41 -12.64
CA LYS A 173 15.14 -9.67 -12.65
C LYS A 173 15.00 -8.47 -11.72
N GLU A 174 15.75 -8.48 -10.63
CA GLU A 174 15.80 -7.35 -9.72
C GLU A 174 16.46 -6.16 -10.44
N GLU A 175 15.74 -5.06 -10.48
CA GLU A 175 16.29 -3.77 -10.82
C GLU A 175 16.44 -2.96 -9.53
N ALA A 176 17.53 -2.21 -9.39
CA ALA A 176 17.75 -1.36 -8.21
C ALA A 176 16.93 -0.06 -8.32
N LYS A 177 15.62 -0.18 -8.62
CA LYS A 177 14.68 0.93 -8.74
C LYS A 177 13.62 0.81 -7.68
N LEU A 178 13.15 1.94 -7.15
CA LEU A 178 12.07 1.93 -6.19
C LEU A 178 10.74 1.64 -6.89
N VAL A 179 9.98 0.71 -6.33
CA VAL A 179 8.63 0.34 -6.74
C VAL A 179 7.69 0.42 -5.55
N HIS A 180 6.41 0.64 -5.82
CA HIS A 180 5.36 0.66 -4.80
C HIS A 180 5.03 -0.77 -4.29
N GLY A 181 5.05 -1.74 -5.20
CA GLY A 181 4.84 -3.15 -4.89
C GLY A 181 3.39 -3.58 -4.66
N ASP A 182 2.46 -2.64 -4.47
CA ASP A 182 1.01 -2.90 -4.41
C ASP A 182 0.22 -1.73 -5.03
N LEU A 183 0.69 -1.19 -6.16
CA LEU A 183 0.04 -0.08 -6.82
C LEU A 183 -1.26 -0.55 -7.49
N ASN A 184 -2.39 -0.31 -6.84
CA ASN A 184 -3.72 -0.69 -7.31
C ASN A 184 -4.69 0.49 -7.20
N LEU A 185 -5.91 0.32 -7.74
CA LEU A 185 -6.92 1.39 -7.77
C LEU A 185 -7.30 1.93 -6.38
N GLY A 186 -7.23 1.11 -5.34
CA GLY A 186 -7.53 1.50 -3.95
C GLY A 186 -6.45 2.37 -3.31
N ASN A 187 -5.23 2.37 -3.86
CA ASN A 187 -4.07 3.07 -3.32
C ASN A 187 -3.77 4.41 -4.04
N ILE A 188 -4.60 4.79 -5.01
CA ILE A 188 -4.54 6.08 -5.71
C ILE A 188 -5.65 6.99 -5.18
N LEU A 189 -5.31 8.22 -4.80
CA LEU A 189 -6.26 9.20 -4.32
C LEU A 189 -6.53 10.30 -5.35
N LEU A 190 -7.81 10.62 -5.53
CA LEU A 190 -8.31 11.67 -6.40
C LEU A 190 -8.88 12.83 -5.58
N ASP A 191 -8.73 14.05 -6.07
CA ASP A 191 -9.45 15.21 -5.56
C ASP A 191 -10.91 15.26 -6.09
N LYS A 192 -11.64 16.29 -5.68
CA LYS A 192 -13.02 16.54 -6.13
C LYS A 192 -13.15 16.81 -7.64
N ASN A 193 -12.07 17.11 -8.33
CA ASN A 193 -12.01 17.35 -9.78
C ASN A 193 -11.47 16.15 -10.55
N ASP A 194 -11.45 14.96 -9.92
CA ASP A 194 -10.98 13.70 -10.47
C ASP A 194 -9.49 13.70 -10.90
N LYS A 195 -8.65 14.51 -10.24
CA LYS A 195 -7.20 14.53 -10.47
C LYS A 195 -6.47 13.73 -9.41
N VAL A 196 -5.45 13.00 -9.81
CA VAL A 196 -4.59 12.26 -8.88
C VAL A 196 -3.84 13.25 -8.00
N ILE A 197 -4.02 13.13 -6.69
CA ILE A 197 -3.37 13.97 -5.69
C ILE A 197 -2.37 13.23 -4.84
N GLY A 198 -2.51 11.91 -4.67
CA GLY A 198 -1.63 11.14 -3.81
C GLY A 198 -1.69 9.64 -4.02
N VAL A 199 -0.68 8.99 -3.46
CA VAL A 199 -0.54 7.53 -3.43
C VAL A 199 -0.29 7.09 -2.01
N ILE A 200 -0.96 6.02 -1.58
CA ILE A 200 -0.94 5.52 -0.20
C ILE A 200 -0.56 4.04 -0.15
N ASP A 201 -0.24 3.55 1.06
CA ASP A 201 0.04 2.15 1.39
C ASP A 201 1.30 1.58 0.73
N PHE A 202 2.45 2.11 1.13
CA PHE A 202 3.78 1.68 0.68
C PHE A 202 4.34 0.47 1.43
N CYS A 203 3.50 -0.32 2.10
CA CYS A 203 4.01 -1.41 2.93
C CYS A 203 4.71 -2.52 2.10
N PHE A 204 4.37 -2.66 0.82
CA PHE A 204 5.04 -3.57 -0.12
C PHE A 204 6.22 -2.92 -0.85
N ALA A 205 6.36 -1.61 -0.77
CA ALA A 205 7.38 -0.88 -1.53
C ALA A 205 8.81 -1.36 -1.24
N GLY A 206 9.67 -1.22 -2.22
CA GLY A 206 11.07 -1.61 -2.12
C GLY A 206 11.77 -1.55 -3.46
N THR A 207 12.95 -2.17 -3.58
CA THR A 207 13.64 -2.26 -4.87
C THR A 207 13.07 -3.39 -5.72
N GLY A 208 12.85 -3.11 -7.00
CA GLY A 208 12.30 -4.09 -7.93
C GLY A 208 12.18 -3.54 -9.35
N ASN A 209 11.54 -4.32 -10.22
CA ASN A 209 11.26 -3.93 -11.59
C ASN A 209 9.98 -3.07 -11.64
N PRO A 210 10.01 -1.83 -12.20
CA PRO A 210 8.85 -0.95 -12.27
C PRO A 210 7.64 -1.53 -13.00
N ASN A 211 7.85 -2.50 -13.91
CA ASN A 211 6.75 -3.21 -14.58
C ASN A 211 5.88 -4.02 -13.59
N MET A 212 6.36 -4.28 -12.37
CA MET A 212 5.55 -4.87 -11.30
C MET A 212 4.38 -3.95 -10.92
N ASP A 213 4.63 -2.64 -10.78
CA ASP A 213 3.57 -1.67 -10.48
C ASP A 213 2.62 -1.48 -11.65
N VAL A 214 3.15 -1.49 -12.89
CA VAL A 214 2.32 -1.46 -14.10
C VAL A 214 1.38 -2.67 -14.16
N ALA A 215 1.93 -3.85 -13.94
CA ALA A 215 1.17 -5.10 -13.92
C ALA A 215 0.14 -5.14 -12.78
N ARG A 216 0.51 -4.62 -11.60
CA ARG A 216 -0.36 -4.56 -10.43
C ARG A 216 -1.58 -3.67 -10.70
N MET A 217 -1.39 -2.51 -11.31
CA MET A 217 -2.46 -1.58 -11.66
C MET A 217 -3.54 -2.22 -12.56
N ILE A 218 -3.14 -3.11 -13.48
CA ILE A 218 -4.05 -3.79 -14.41
C ILE A 218 -4.34 -5.25 -14.03
N SER A 219 -3.93 -5.71 -12.86
CA SER A 219 -4.21 -7.08 -12.40
C SER A 219 -5.65 -7.26 -11.94
N ARG A 220 -6.33 -6.17 -11.60
CA ARG A 220 -7.73 -6.12 -11.20
C ARG A 220 -8.60 -5.46 -12.28
N PRO A 221 -9.92 -5.75 -12.30
CA PRO A 221 -10.81 -5.15 -13.28
C PRO A 221 -10.80 -3.62 -13.25
N ALA A 222 -10.65 -3.02 -14.41
CA ALA A 222 -10.75 -1.58 -14.65
C ALA A 222 -11.46 -1.32 -16.00
N PRO A 223 -11.94 -0.09 -16.28
CA PRO A 223 -12.46 0.25 -17.61
C PRO A 223 -11.42 -0.01 -18.70
N LYS A 224 -11.83 -0.63 -19.81
CA LYS A 224 -10.93 -0.96 -20.93
C LYS A 224 -10.23 0.27 -21.51
N GLU A 225 -10.90 1.39 -21.50
CA GLU A 225 -10.37 2.69 -21.94
C GLU A 225 -9.20 3.13 -21.08
N PHE A 226 -9.35 3.01 -19.75
CA PHE A 226 -8.27 3.29 -18.80
C PHE A 226 -7.08 2.34 -19.00
N GLU A 227 -7.32 1.03 -19.07
CA GLU A 227 -6.26 0.03 -19.26
C GLU A 227 -5.50 0.28 -20.58
N LYS A 228 -6.20 0.54 -21.68
CA LYS A 228 -5.61 0.84 -22.97
C LYS A 228 -4.74 2.09 -22.93
N GLU A 229 -5.26 3.19 -22.38
CA GLU A 229 -4.54 4.47 -22.26
C GLU A 229 -3.32 4.32 -21.36
N PHE A 230 -3.50 3.74 -20.15
CA PHE A 230 -2.43 3.52 -19.19
C PHE A 230 -1.29 2.69 -19.78
N LEU A 231 -1.60 1.58 -20.42
CA LEU A 231 -0.60 0.72 -21.07
C LEU A 231 0.13 1.40 -22.23
N SER A 232 -0.45 2.45 -22.86
CA SER A 232 0.21 3.17 -23.96
C SER A 232 1.52 3.86 -23.52
N TYR A 233 1.68 4.15 -22.24
CA TYR A 233 2.86 4.81 -21.67
C TYR A 233 4.05 3.86 -21.39
N PHE A 234 3.89 2.55 -21.63
CA PHE A 234 4.89 1.52 -21.36
C PHE A 234 5.18 0.64 -22.59
N ASN A 235 6.44 0.23 -22.74
CA ASN A 235 6.89 -0.47 -23.95
C ASN A 235 6.93 -1.99 -23.80
N ASP A 236 7.32 -2.51 -22.63
CA ASP A 236 7.54 -3.94 -22.43
C ASP A 236 6.26 -4.69 -22.06
N LYS A 237 5.38 -4.85 -23.05
CA LYS A 237 4.08 -5.52 -22.89
C LYS A 237 4.22 -6.99 -22.47
N ALA A 238 5.23 -7.68 -22.98
CA ALA A 238 5.43 -9.10 -22.70
C ALA A 238 5.80 -9.31 -21.22
N GLU A 239 6.70 -8.49 -20.69
CA GLU A 239 7.09 -8.51 -19.28
C GLU A 239 5.95 -8.11 -18.35
N ILE A 240 5.17 -7.08 -18.73
CA ILE A 240 3.99 -6.65 -17.97
C ILE A 240 2.97 -7.79 -17.85
N GLU A 241 2.65 -8.49 -18.96
CA GLU A 241 1.73 -9.62 -18.94
C GLU A 241 2.25 -10.80 -18.09
N ARG A 242 3.54 -11.06 -18.12
CA ARG A 242 4.18 -12.06 -17.26
C ARG A 242 3.99 -11.72 -15.78
N MET A 243 4.25 -10.47 -15.40
CA MET A 243 4.08 -9.97 -14.02
C MET A 243 2.61 -9.91 -13.59
N LYS A 244 1.69 -9.63 -14.51
CA LYS A 244 0.24 -9.68 -14.25
C LYS A 244 -0.22 -11.09 -13.83
N LYS A 245 0.33 -12.13 -14.46
CA LYS A 245 0.06 -13.52 -14.06
C LYS A 245 0.60 -13.83 -12.67
N ALA A 246 1.80 -13.35 -12.34
CA ALA A 246 2.37 -13.50 -11.01
C ALA A 246 1.49 -12.83 -9.93
N TRP A 247 1.02 -11.60 -10.18
CA TRP A 247 0.10 -10.91 -9.27
C TRP A 247 -1.22 -11.66 -9.07
N LYS A 248 -1.80 -12.21 -10.12
CA LYS A 248 -3.02 -13.02 -10.01
C LYS A 248 -2.82 -14.24 -9.10
N HIS A 249 -1.66 -14.87 -9.19
CA HIS A 249 -1.31 -16.00 -8.31
C HIS A 249 -1.19 -15.55 -6.84
N ILE A 250 -0.49 -14.45 -6.60
CA ILE A 250 -0.34 -13.85 -5.26
C ILE A 250 -1.71 -13.51 -4.66
N ASP A 251 -2.57 -12.81 -5.41
CA ASP A 251 -3.92 -12.42 -4.95
C ASP A 251 -4.79 -13.62 -4.57
N ASN A 252 -4.76 -14.70 -5.35
CA ASN A 252 -5.52 -15.92 -5.04
C ASN A 252 -5.05 -16.54 -3.72
N GLY A 253 -3.75 -16.60 -3.49
CA GLY A 253 -3.18 -17.09 -2.23
C GLY A 253 -3.60 -16.24 -1.03
N TYR A 254 -3.61 -14.92 -1.18
CA TYR A 254 -4.04 -14.01 -0.12
C TYR A 254 -5.51 -14.13 0.22
N ALA A 255 -6.38 -14.18 -0.78
CA ALA A 255 -7.81 -14.30 -0.58
C ALA A 255 -8.18 -15.55 0.23
N GLU A 256 -7.58 -16.69 -0.08
CA GLU A 256 -7.78 -17.93 0.67
C GLU A 256 -7.35 -17.82 2.13
N HIS A 257 -6.17 -17.24 2.36
CA HIS A 257 -5.63 -17.07 3.71
C HIS A 257 -6.49 -16.12 4.57
N ILE A 258 -6.89 -14.97 4.00
CA ILE A 258 -7.71 -13.99 4.71
C ILE A 258 -9.06 -14.60 5.09
N ARG A 259 -9.74 -15.32 4.17
CA ARG A 259 -10.98 -16.02 4.47
C ARG A 259 -10.84 -17.03 5.61
N ALA A 260 -9.71 -17.72 5.66
CA ALA A 260 -9.46 -18.75 6.69
C ALA A 260 -9.15 -18.15 8.07
N LYS A 261 -8.38 -17.06 8.14
CA LYS A 261 -7.91 -16.52 9.42
C LYS A 261 -8.65 -15.28 9.93
N PHE A 262 -9.33 -14.55 9.05
CA PHE A 262 -10.01 -13.30 9.37
C PHE A 262 -11.39 -13.25 8.71
N PRO A 263 -12.33 -14.13 9.15
CA PRO A 263 -13.64 -14.23 8.54
C PRO A 263 -14.49 -12.95 8.67
N GLU A 264 -14.12 -12.04 9.59
CA GLU A 264 -14.74 -10.74 9.77
C GLU A 264 -14.37 -9.71 8.68
N ILE A 265 -13.36 -9.99 7.86
CA ILE A 265 -12.92 -9.08 6.80
C ILE A 265 -13.74 -9.34 5.54
N ASN A 266 -14.40 -8.29 5.04
CA ASN A 266 -15.14 -8.36 3.77
C ASN A 266 -14.20 -8.23 2.58
N LEU A 267 -13.81 -9.37 1.98
CA LEU A 267 -12.91 -9.40 0.82
C LEU A 267 -13.50 -8.80 -0.46
N ASN A 268 -14.82 -8.59 -0.52
CA ASN A 268 -15.45 -7.97 -1.69
C ASN A 268 -15.21 -6.44 -1.74
N GLN A 269 -14.62 -5.90 -0.67
CA GLN A 269 -14.23 -4.49 -0.56
C GLN A 269 -12.71 -4.26 -0.72
N LEU A 270 -11.95 -5.34 -0.93
CA LEU A 270 -10.52 -5.33 -1.26
C LEU A 270 -10.33 -5.48 -2.76
#